data_2ecfe58d487b98ce7beb123ed0138e55
#
_entry.id   2ecfe58d487b98ce7beb123ed0138e55
#
_cell.length_a   1.000
_cell.length_b   1.000
_cell.length_c   1.000
_cell.angle_alpha   90.00
_cell.angle_beta   90.00
_cell.angle_gamma   90.00
#
_symmetry.space_group_name_H-M   'P 1'
#
loop_
_entity.id
_entity.type
_entity.pdbx_description
1 polymer ?
#
loop_
_entity_poly.entity_id
_entity_poly.type
_entity_poly.pdbx_seq_one_letter_code
_entity_poly.pdbx_strand_id
1 'polypeptide(L)'
;MEKKFGSKKEQLMHSFTVERVHVFEDGSVTFNMIVDNFVHVYGLRIYDGKDGKPFISFPSRKGKDDKYWNHVYCPLSPEDVENIAKQVEERMA
;
A
#
# COMPACT_ATOMS: atom_id res chain seq x y z
N MET A 1 -38.02 1.80 0.27
CA MET A 1 -36.79 1.91 -0.36
C MET A 1 -35.73 1.16 0.38
N GLU A 2 -34.86 0.54 -0.28
CA GLU A 2 -33.93 -0.17 0.36
C GLU A 2 -32.71 0.58 0.66
N LYS A 3 -32.10 0.27 1.73
CA LYS A 3 -30.90 0.85 2.07
C LYS A 3 -29.83 0.03 1.55
N LYS A 4 -28.91 0.60 0.88
CA LYS A 4 -27.88 -0.14 0.26
C LYS A 4 -26.57 0.07 0.90
N PHE A 5 -26.51 -0.21 2.15
CA PHE A 5 -25.23 -0.09 2.84
C PHE A 5 -24.27 -1.01 2.15
N GLY A 6 -23.17 -0.50 1.73
CA GLY A 6 -22.14 -1.33 1.16
C GLY A 6 -22.40 -1.81 -0.24
N SER A 7 -23.26 -1.13 -0.94
CA SER A 7 -23.47 -1.48 -2.33
C SER A 7 -22.16 -1.41 -3.07
N LYS A 8 -21.83 -2.47 -3.79
CA LYS A 8 -20.57 -2.50 -4.43
C LYS A 8 -20.41 -1.49 -5.49
N LYS A 9 -21.43 -1.21 -6.17
CA LYS A 9 -21.33 -0.27 -7.25
C LYS A 9 -21.16 1.13 -6.81
N GLU A 10 -21.52 1.38 -5.58
CA GLU A 10 -21.40 2.70 -5.07
C GLU A 10 -20.36 2.86 -4.01
N GLN A 11 -19.53 1.85 -3.86
CA GLN A 11 -18.47 1.96 -2.92
C GLN A 11 -17.54 3.05 -3.31
N LEU A 12 -17.08 3.79 -2.33
CA LEU A 12 -16.13 4.82 -2.58
C LEU A 12 -14.81 4.20 -2.94
N MET A 13 -14.16 4.76 -3.93
CA MET A 13 -12.84 4.35 -4.26
C MET A 13 -11.88 5.21 -3.49
N HIS A 14 -10.97 4.57 -2.78
CA HIS A 14 -9.98 5.30 -2.02
C HIS A 14 -8.89 5.82 -2.93
N SER A 15 -8.36 6.95 -2.57
CA SER A 15 -7.28 7.56 -3.32
C SER A 15 -5.96 7.29 -2.62
N PHE A 16 -4.96 6.88 -3.36
CA PHE A 16 -3.64 6.59 -2.82
C PHE A 16 -2.61 7.42 -3.58
N THR A 17 -1.83 8.19 -2.85
CA THR A 17 -0.78 9.00 -3.45
C THR A 17 0.55 8.59 -2.86
N VAL A 18 1.48 8.19 -3.71
CA VAL A 18 2.80 7.76 -3.28
C VAL A 18 3.73 8.96 -3.24
N GLU A 19 4.55 9.03 -2.19
CA GLU A 19 5.60 10.05 -2.14
C GLU A 19 6.83 9.52 -1.45
N ARG A 20 7.91 10.20 -1.61
CA ARG A 20 9.19 9.91 -0.95
C ARG A 20 9.68 8.48 -1.19
N VAL A 21 9.76 8.13 -2.44
CA VAL A 21 10.27 6.81 -2.81
C VAL A 21 11.77 6.77 -2.59
N HIS A 22 12.24 5.73 -1.92
CA HIS A 22 13.67 5.55 -1.68
C HIS A 22 14.09 4.15 -2.10
N VAL A 23 15.12 4.07 -2.90
CA VAL A 23 15.66 2.79 -3.36
C VAL A 23 16.97 2.55 -2.63
N PHE A 24 17.06 1.44 -1.92
CA PHE A 24 18.26 1.09 -1.17
C PHE A 24 19.24 0.35 -2.07
N GLU A 25 20.47 0.25 -1.61
CA GLU A 25 21.52 -0.41 -2.38
C GLU A 25 21.22 -1.85 -2.70
N ASP A 26 20.53 -2.54 -1.81
CA ASP A 26 20.18 -3.94 -2.03
C ASP A 26 18.98 -4.13 -2.96
N GLY A 27 18.46 -3.03 -3.49
CA GLY A 27 17.33 -3.09 -4.41
C GLY A 27 15.99 -2.97 -3.75
N SER A 28 15.92 -2.94 -2.42
CA SER A 28 14.63 -2.77 -1.77
C SER A 28 14.13 -1.34 -1.95
N VAL A 29 12.83 -1.17 -1.93
CA VAL A 29 12.20 0.12 -2.18
C VAL A 29 11.21 0.42 -1.08
N THR A 30 11.33 1.60 -0.48
CA THR A 30 10.36 2.06 0.50
C THR A 30 9.69 3.32 0.00
N PHE A 31 8.52 3.59 0.52
CA PHE A 31 7.80 4.79 0.13
C PHE A 31 6.82 5.19 1.22
N ASN A 32 6.34 6.41 1.12
CA ASN A 32 5.27 6.89 1.98
C ASN A 32 4.02 7.04 1.13
N MET A 33 2.87 7.00 1.76
CA MET A 33 1.61 7.03 1.03
C MET A 33 0.61 7.90 1.76
N ILE A 34 -0.17 8.65 1.00
CA ILE A 34 -1.27 9.42 1.55
C ILE A 34 -2.55 8.76 1.09
N VAL A 35 -3.40 8.39 2.02
CA VAL A 35 -4.68 7.75 1.73
C VAL A 35 -5.78 8.79 1.83
N ASP A 36 -6.57 8.91 0.76
CA ASP A 36 -7.71 9.82 0.70
C ASP A 36 -7.34 11.27 1.04
N ASN A 37 -6.12 11.65 0.68
CA ASN A 37 -5.61 13.00 0.92
C ASN A 37 -5.65 13.39 2.40
N PHE A 38 -5.72 12.44 3.27
CA PHE A 38 -5.85 12.74 4.68
C PHE A 38 -4.92 11.94 5.58
N VAL A 39 -4.84 10.63 5.39
CA VAL A 39 -4.03 9.78 6.26
C VAL A 39 -2.67 9.56 5.63
N HIS A 40 -1.62 9.88 6.38
CA HIS A 40 -0.25 9.68 5.92
C HIS A 40 0.32 8.42 6.55
N VAL A 41 0.84 7.53 5.73
CA VAL A 41 1.45 6.28 6.18
C VAL A 41 2.90 6.29 5.73
N TYR A 42 3.81 6.06 6.65
CA TYR A 42 5.24 6.11 6.37
C TYR A 42 5.88 4.73 6.43
N GLY A 43 6.83 4.51 5.57
CA GLY A 43 7.65 3.30 5.67
C GLY A 43 7.03 2.05 5.08
N LEU A 44 6.26 2.19 4.02
CA LEU A 44 5.80 1.02 3.31
C LEU A 44 6.92 0.48 2.44
N ARG A 45 6.85 -0.80 2.12
CA ARG A 45 7.81 -1.42 1.20
C ARG A 45 7.06 -2.07 0.07
N ILE A 46 7.71 -2.14 -1.08
CA ILE A 46 7.13 -2.82 -2.22
C ILE A 46 8.14 -3.84 -2.73
N TYR A 47 7.65 -5.02 -3.05
CA TYR A 47 8.47 -6.13 -3.53
C TYR A 47 7.85 -6.73 -4.78
N ASP A 48 8.66 -7.41 -5.55
CA ASP A 48 8.14 -8.26 -6.62
C ASP A 48 7.78 -9.59 -6.01
N GLY A 49 6.54 -10.00 -6.19
CA GLY A 49 6.09 -11.30 -5.70
C GLY A 49 6.59 -12.43 -6.57
N LYS A 50 6.37 -13.66 -6.14
CA LYS A 50 6.84 -14.84 -6.85
C LYS A 50 6.27 -14.95 -8.26
N ASP A 51 5.09 -14.44 -8.45
CA ASP A 51 4.44 -14.50 -9.74
C ASP A 51 4.68 -13.23 -10.55
N GLY A 52 5.60 -12.41 -10.14
CA GLY A 52 5.90 -11.17 -10.83
C GLY A 52 4.99 -10.02 -10.53
N LYS A 53 4.02 -10.22 -9.64
CA LYS A 53 3.11 -9.15 -9.27
C LYS A 53 3.64 -8.40 -8.06
N PRO A 54 3.40 -7.10 -7.99
CA PRO A 54 3.92 -6.33 -6.86
C PRO A 54 3.20 -6.69 -5.56
N PHE A 55 3.94 -6.64 -4.48
CA PHE A 55 3.41 -6.92 -3.16
C PHE A 55 3.81 -5.78 -2.23
N ILE A 56 2.84 -5.23 -1.50
CA ILE A 56 3.09 -4.10 -0.63
C ILE A 56 3.03 -4.55 0.82
N SER A 57 4.08 -4.21 1.55
CA SER A 57 4.18 -4.53 2.97
C SER A 57 3.99 -3.26 3.78
N PHE A 58 3.11 -3.31 4.75
CA PHE A 58 2.86 -2.18 5.62
C PHE A 58 3.85 -2.13 6.77
N PRO A 59 4.01 -0.97 7.40
CA PRO A 59 4.92 -0.87 8.54
C PRO A 59 4.49 -1.84 9.64
N SER A 60 5.43 -2.60 10.14
CA SER A 60 5.14 -3.61 11.13
C SER A 60 6.35 -3.80 12.04
N ARG A 61 6.15 -4.49 13.14
CA ARG A 61 7.24 -4.84 14.02
C ARG A 61 7.05 -6.26 14.52
N LYS A 62 8.16 -6.88 14.87
CA LYS A 62 8.13 -8.24 15.38
C LYS A 62 7.78 -8.21 16.88
N GLY A 63 6.80 -9.01 17.25
CA GLY A 63 6.40 -9.12 18.64
C GLY A 63 7.22 -10.16 19.38
N LYS A 64 6.91 -10.32 20.67
CA LYS A 64 7.62 -11.26 21.52
C LYS A 64 7.45 -12.71 21.10
N ASP A 65 6.34 -13.00 20.44
CA ASP A 65 6.04 -14.37 20.01
C ASP A 65 6.50 -14.63 18.58
N ASP A 66 7.41 -13.79 18.08
CA ASP A 66 7.93 -13.91 16.72
C ASP A 66 6.90 -13.64 15.63
N LYS A 67 5.78 -13.09 15.98
CA LYS A 67 4.81 -12.69 14.99
C LYS A 67 4.98 -11.23 14.68
N TYR A 68 4.66 -10.86 13.44
CA TYR A 68 4.73 -9.47 13.02
C TYR A 68 3.36 -8.82 13.18
N TRP A 69 3.36 -7.63 13.74
CA TRP A 69 2.12 -6.88 13.92
C TRP A 69 2.22 -5.61 13.11
N ASN A 70 1.26 -5.39 12.25
CA ASN A 70 1.25 -4.18 11.43
C ASN A 70 0.87 -2.99 12.29
N HIS A 71 1.61 -1.90 12.11
CA HIS A 71 1.26 -0.64 12.77
C HIS A 71 0.03 -0.04 12.13
N VAL A 72 -0.11 -0.27 10.83
CA VAL A 72 -1.21 0.25 10.06
C VAL A 72 -1.53 -0.77 8.98
N TYR A 73 -2.76 -0.87 8.60
CA TYR A 73 -3.15 -1.78 7.53
C TYR A 73 -4.31 -1.20 6.73
N CYS A 74 -4.19 -1.20 5.42
CA CYS A 74 -5.27 -0.85 4.51
C CYS A 74 -5.54 -2.04 3.61
N PRO A 75 -6.78 -2.49 3.53
CA PRO A 75 -7.08 -3.58 2.59
C PRO A 75 -7.02 -3.04 1.17
N LEU A 76 -6.07 -3.52 0.41
CA LEU A 76 -5.85 -3.07 -0.95
C LEU A 76 -6.38 -4.09 -1.94
N SER A 77 -7.12 -3.62 -2.93
CA SER A 77 -7.53 -4.51 -4.01
C SER A 77 -6.35 -4.69 -4.96
N PRO A 78 -6.39 -5.68 -5.84
CA PRO A 78 -5.33 -5.81 -6.83
C PRO A 78 -5.16 -4.56 -7.69
N GLU A 79 -6.24 -3.87 -7.97
CA GLU A 79 -6.16 -2.63 -8.72
C GLU A 79 -5.45 -1.54 -7.95
N ASP A 80 -5.70 -1.48 -6.64
CA ASP A 80 -5.03 -0.50 -5.78
C ASP A 80 -3.53 -0.77 -5.76
N VAL A 81 -3.15 -2.04 -5.64
CA VAL A 81 -1.74 -2.41 -5.62
C VAL A 81 -1.06 -2.01 -6.93
N GLU A 82 -1.73 -2.25 -8.04
CA GLU A 82 -1.17 -1.87 -9.34
C GLU A 82 -1.03 -0.37 -9.48
N ASN A 83 -2.01 0.38 -9.01
CA ASN A 83 -1.95 1.82 -9.05
C ASN A 83 -0.78 2.35 -8.21
N ILE A 84 -0.62 1.82 -7.02
CA ILE A 84 0.47 2.24 -6.14
C ILE A 84 1.81 1.87 -6.75
N ALA A 85 1.92 0.66 -7.30
CA ALA A 85 3.16 0.22 -7.92
C ALA A 85 3.53 1.11 -9.10
N LYS A 86 2.56 1.52 -9.88
CA LYS A 86 2.81 2.39 -11.01
C LYS A 86 3.33 3.75 -10.55
N GLN A 87 2.76 4.29 -9.50
CA GLN A 87 3.24 5.55 -8.96
C GLN A 87 4.66 5.44 -8.44
N VAL A 88 4.98 4.32 -7.78
CA VAL A 88 6.34 4.09 -7.29
C VAL A 88 7.31 4.06 -8.47
N GLU A 89 6.96 3.35 -9.52
CA GLU A 89 7.82 3.28 -10.70
C GLU A 89 8.04 4.64 -11.33
N GLU A 90 7.00 5.43 -11.39
CA GLU A 90 7.12 6.77 -11.97
C GLU A 90 8.05 7.66 -11.17
N ARG A 91 8.06 7.50 -9.86
CA ARG A 91 8.93 8.31 -9.04
C ARG A 91 10.36 7.80 -8.98
N MET A 92 10.57 6.56 -9.37
CA MET A 92 11.91 6.00 -9.45
C MET A 92 12.62 6.42 -10.73
N ALA A 93 11.88 6.80 -11.72
CA ALA A 93 12.43 7.13 -13.03
C ALA A 93 13.17 8.46 -13.04
#